data_2fcb865ca3b9e39a5eb889f2bea8b507
#
_entry.id   2fcb865ca3b9e39a5eb889f2bea8b507
#
_cell.length_a   1.000
_cell.length_b   1.000
_cell.length_c   1.000
_cell.angle_alpha   90.00
_cell.angle_beta   90.00
_cell.angle_gamma   90.00
#
_symmetry.space_group_name_H-M   'P 1'
#
loop_
_entity.id
_entity.type
_entity.pdbx_description
1 polymer ?
#
loop_
_entity_poly.entity_id
_entity_poly.type
_entity_poly.pdbx_seq_one_letter_code
_entity_poly.pdbx_strand_id
1 'polypeptide(L)'
;AGLSRANIIAACDDSLRRLKTDYIDLYYAHEDDQTVDLLETLGAFSELQQAGKIRYAAASNYTGARLREAAAVSRENNLTEYVTVQNHYNLLERDEYESDSVPALKELGIEGLPYFGLARGFLSGKYREGVSVESVRAGGVTKYTNDHGWAVLAKLDRLANHHSVSLSAIALAWLRQQPTVAAPIASARTVEQLREIMVSVTLSPEEMAFLKA
;
A
#
# COMPACT_ATOMS: atom_id res chain seq x y z
N ALA A 1 -14.10 0.58 -17.39
CA ALA A 1 -12.90 0.64 -16.54
C ALA A 1 -11.88 1.56 -17.20
N GLY A 2 -10.86 2.00 -16.48
CA GLY A 2 -9.80 2.89 -16.97
C GLY A 2 -9.88 4.29 -16.38
N LEU A 3 -8.93 5.15 -16.80
CA LEU A 3 -8.77 6.50 -16.26
C LEU A 3 -9.26 7.62 -17.18
N SER A 4 -10.15 7.31 -18.14
CA SER A 4 -10.82 8.37 -18.90
C SER A 4 -11.65 9.28 -17.98
N ARG A 5 -11.77 10.56 -18.33
CA ARG A 5 -12.54 11.53 -17.56
C ARG A 5 -13.97 11.04 -17.28
N ALA A 6 -14.64 10.51 -18.31
CA ALA A 6 -16.02 10.03 -18.17
C ALA A 6 -16.14 8.90 -17.13
N ASN A 7 -15.18 7.96 -17.13
CA ASN A 7 -15.18 6.84 -16.20
C ASN A 7 -14.83 7.30 -14.77
N ILE A 8 -13.86 8.19 -14.59
CA ILE A 8 -13.46 8.71 -13.26
C ILE A 8 -14.66 9.42 -12.60
N ILE A 9 -15.35 10.29 -13.32
CA ILE A 9 -16.52 11.03 -12.80
C ILE A 9 -17.64 10.05 -12.41
N ALA A 10 -18.03 9.15 -13.33
CA ALA A 10 -19.09 8.19 -13.08
C ALA A 10 -18.77 7.24 -11.91
N ALA A 11 -17.53 6.74 -11.82
CA ALA A 11 -17.09 5.84 -10.75
C ALA A 11 -17.06 6.55 -9.38
N CYS A 12 -16.71 7.84 -9.35
CA CYS A 12 -16.75 8.66 -8.13
C CYS A 12 -18.20 8.81 -7.65
N ASP A 13 -19.13 9.19 -8.54
CA ASP A 13 -20.55 9.36 -8.22
C ASP A 13 -21.18 8.04 -7.73
N ASP A 14 -20.82 6.93 -8.36
CA ASP A 14 -21.23 5.59 -7.91
C ASP A 14 -20.68 5.23 -6.53
N SER A 15 -19.46 5.62 -6.23
CA SER A 15 -18.83 5.40 -4.93
C SER A 15 -19.51 6.22 -3.84
N LEU A 16 -19.76 7.50 -4.07
CA LEU A 16 -20.48 8.39 -3.16
C LEU A 16 -21.87 7.86 -2.83
N ARG A 17 -22.62 7.42 -3.87
CA ARG A 17 -23.94 6.83 -3.69
C ARG A 17 -23.90 5.55 -2.82
N ARG A 18 -22.93 4.64 -3.07
CA ARG A 18 -22.78 3.40 -2.29
C ARG A 18 -22.32 3.64 -0.85
N LEU A 19 -21.42 4.60 -0.65
CA LEU A 19 -20.93 4.99 0.67
C LEU A 19 -21.95 5.84 1.45
N LYS A 20 -22.96 6.38 0.76
CA LYS A 20 -23.97 7.30 1.35
C LYS A 20 -23.32 8.52 1.99
N THR A 21 -22.40 9.13 1.26
CA THR A 21 -21.69 10.35 1.64
C THR A 21 -21.63 11.28 0.44
N ASP A 22 -21.40 12.56 0.67
CA ASP A 22 -21.26 13.60 -0.35
C ASP A 22 -19.80 13.89 -0.74
N TYR A 23 -18.82 13.34 0.01
CA TYR A 23 -17.40 13.46 -0.33
C TYR A 23 -16.59 12.20 0.05
N ILE A 24 -15.43 12.05 -0.59
CA ILE A 24 -14.41 11.05 -0.29
C ILE A 24 -13.13 11.79 0.13
N ASP A 25 -12.53 11.43 1.26
CA ASP A 25 -11.30 12.08 1.72
C ASP A 25 -10.13 11.81 0.79
N LEU A 26 -9.93 10.56 0.35
CA LEU A 26 -8.82 10.15 -0.50
C LEU A 26 -9.33 9.23 -1.62
N TYR A 27 -9.29 9.72 -2.85
CA TYR A 27 -9.76 8.98 -4.03
C TYR A 27 -8.60 8.57 -4.93
N TYR A 28 -8.55 7.29 -5.31
CA TYR A 28 -7.41 6.70 -6.00
C TYR A 28 -7.64 6.52 -7.50
N ALA A 29 -6.64 6.88 -8.32
CA ALA A 29 -6.37 6.18 -9.57
C ALA A 29 -5.82 4.80 -9.20
N HIS A 30 -6.65 3.75 -9.27
CA HIS A 30 -6.34 2.42 -8.72
C HIS A 30 -5.19 1.71 -9.45
N GLU A 31 -5.03 1.98 -10.73
CA GLU A 31 -3.99 1.46 -11.60
C GLU A 31 -3.70 2.48 -12.71
N ASP A 32 -2.44 2.58 -13.15
CA ASP A 32 -2.08 3.45 -14.27
C ASP A 32 -2.74 2.97 -15.57
N ASP A 33 -3.30 3.91 -16.31
CA ASP A 33 -3.88 3.66 -17.64
C ASP A 33 -3.11 4.46 -18.69
N GLN A 34 -2.07 3.86 -19.23
CA GLN A 34 -1.21 4.49 -20.24
C GLN A 34 -1.90 4.73 -21.59
N THR A 35 -3.13 4.27 -21.77
CA THR A 35 -3.95 4.55 -22.96
C THR A 35 -4.69 5.87 -22.88
N VAL A 36 -4.73 6.49 -21.70
CA VAL A 36 -5.34 7.79 -21.43
C VAL A 36 -4.25 8.81 -21.08
N ASP A 37 -4.36 10.01 -21.65
CA ASP A 37 -3.44 11.11 -21.33
C ASP A 37 -3.55 11.49 -19.85
N LEU A 38 -2.40 11.71 -19.21
CA LEU A 38 -2.34 12.18 -17.82
C LEU A 38 -3.07 13.50 -17.62
N LEU A 39 -3.05 14.38 -18.61
CA LEU A 39 -3.77 15.66 -18.55
C LEU A 39 -5.29 15.44 -18.42
N GLU A 40 -5.86 14.46 -19.14
CA GLU A 40 -7.28 14.08 -19.03
C GLU A 40 -7.57 13.49 -17.65
N THR A 41 -6.74 12.53 -17.20
CA THR A 41 -6.88 11.88 -15.91
C THR A 41 -6.83 12.89 -14.76
N LEU A 42 -5.79 13.69 -14.69
CA LEU A 42 -5.57 14.68 -13.62
C LEU A 42 -6.59 15.82 -13.68
N GLY A 43 -7.03 16.20 -14.88
CA GLY A 43 -8.12 17.15 -15.09
C GLY A 43 -9.43 16.64 -14.48
N ALA A 44 -9.75 15.36 -14.63
CA ALA A 44 -10.93 14.75 -14.03
C ALA A 44 -10.87 14.73 -12.49
N PHE A 45 -9.71 14.39 -11.90
CA PHE A 45 -9.52 14.47 -10.45
C PHE A 45 -9.63 15.91 -9.94
N SER A 46 -9.08 16.88 -10.67
CA SER A 46 -9.20 18.32 -10.32
C SER A 46 -10.66 18.80 -10.36
N GLU A 47 -11.43 18.36 -11.35
CA GLU A 47 -12.87 18.67 -11.44
C GLU A 47 -13.63 18.10 -10.23
N LEU A 48 -13.37 16.86 -9.85
CA LEU A 48 -13.98 16.24 -8.67
C LEU A 48 -13.61 16.96 -7.37
N GLN A 49 -12.36 17.42 -7.24
CA GLN A 49 -11.90 18.17 -6.10
C GLN A 49 -12.55 19.56 -6.03
N GLN A 50 -12.63 20.28 -7.15
CA GLN A 50 -13.31 21.58 -7.24
C GLN A 50 -14.81 21.48 -6.94
N ALA A 51 -15.44 20.37 -7.34
CA ALA A 51 -16.83 20.07 -7.02
C ALA A 51 -17.04 19.63 -5.56
N GLY A 52 -15.98 19.50 -4.75
CA GLY A 52 -16.05 19.06 -3.36
C GLY A 52 -16.36 17.57 -3.18
N LYS A 53 -16.37 16.79 -4.26
CA LYS A 53 -16.65 15.35 -4.23
C LYS A 53 -15.48 14.52 -3.69
N ILE A 54 -14.25 15.00 -3.86
CA ILE A 54 -13.05 14.43 -3.24
C ILE A 54 -12.25 15.53 -2.55
N ARG A 55 -11.53 15.19 -1.48
CA ARG A 55 -10.60 16.11 -0.82
C ARG A 55 -9.21 16.01 -1.42
N TYR A 56 -8.72 14.78 -1.64
CA TYR A 56 -7.38 14.51 -2.16
C TYR A 56 -7.43 13.43 -3.22
N ALA A 57 -6.56 13.57 -4.23
CA ALA A 57 -6.31 12.56 -5.25
C ALA A 57 -5.07 11.74 -4.86
N ALA A 58 -5.07 10.46 -5.20
CA ALA A 58 -3.93 9.57 -4.98
C ALA A 58 -3.75 8.57 -6.14
N ALA A 59 -2.55 8.03 -6.27
CA ALA A 59 -2.22 7.00 -7.25
C ALA A 59 -2.04 5.63 -6.59
N SER A 60 -2.25 4.57 -7.35
CA SER A 60 -1.93 3.20 -6.96
C SER A 60 -1.35 2.45 -8.16
N ASN A 61 -0.35 1.60 -7.91
CA ASN A 61 0.35 0.86 -8.97
C ASN A 61 1.00 1.76 -10.04
N TYR A 62 1.49 2.91 -9.63
CA TYR A 62 2.28 3.83 -10.47
C TYR A 62 3.77 3.62 -10.21
N THR A 63 4.56 3.59 -11.29
CA THR A 63 6.03 3.64 -11.18
C THR A 63 6.50 5.00 -10.69
N GLY A 64 7.72 5.06 -10.13
CA GLY A 64 8.32 6.32 -9.71
C GLY A 64 8.47 7.32 -10.87
N ALA A 65 8.78 6.84 -12.08
CA ALA A 65 8.83 7.68 -13.28
C ALA A 65 7.46 8.29 -13.60
N ARG A 66 6.40 7.48 -13.53
CA ARG A 66 5.02 7.91 -13.81
C ARG A 66 4.49 8.88 -12.77
N LEU A 67 4.87 8.72 -11.50
CA LEU A 67 4.53 9.68 -10.44
C LEU A 67 5.17 11.06 -10.70
N ARG A 68 6.45 11.10 -11.14
CA ARG A 68 7.12 12.36 -11.50
C ARG A 68 6.47 13.03 -12.70
N GLU A 69 6.12 12.26 -13.72
CA GLU A 69 5.42 12.75 -14.91
C GLU A 69 4.06 13.34 -14.51
N ALA A 70 3.28 12.64 -13.69
CA ALA A 70 1.99 13.13 -13.19
C ALA A 70 2.14 14.44 -12.42
N ALA A 71 3.14 14.55 -11.54
CA ALA A 71 3.41 15.77 -10.80
C ALA A 71 3.80 16.94 -11.72
N ALA A 72 4.63 16.68 -12.75
CA ALA A 72 5.00 17.70 -13.74
C ALA A 72 3.77 18.20 -14.50
N VAL A 73 2.96 17.30 -15.05
CA VAL A 73 1.72 17.64 -15.76
C VAL A 73 0.76 18.44 -14.87
N SER A 74 0.61 18.04 -13.61
CA SER A 74 -0.24 18.78 -12.65
C SER A 74 0.24 20.20 -12.43
N ARG A 75 1.54 20.41 -12.21
CA ARG A 75 2.14 21.72 -11.95
C ARG A 75 2.08 22.64 -13.17
N GLU A 76 2.40 22.11 -14.35
CA GLU A 76 2.33 22.86 -15.61
C GLU A 76 0.93 23.33 -15.98
N ASN A 77 -0.10 22.58 -15.60
CA ASN A 77 -1.48 22.84 -15.95
C ASN A 77 -2.34 23.33 -14.77
N ASN A 78 -1.72 23.57 -13.60
CA ASN A 78 -2.40 24.01 -12.38
C ASN A 78 -3.54 23.07 -11.96
N LEU A 79 -3.27 21.76 -12.02
CA LEU A 79 -4.19 20.68 -11.63
C LEU A 79 -3.84 20.12 -10.26
N THR A 80 -4.73 19.29 -9.70
CA THR A 80 -4.47 18.58 -8.45
C THR A 80 -3.28 17.61 -8.61
N GLU A 81 -2.41 17.53 -7.58
CA GLU A 81 -1.34 16.54 -7.52
C GLU A 81 -1.80 15.32 -6.70
N TYR A 82 -1.21 14.17 -6.99
CA TYR A 82 -1.35 13.01 -6.10
C TYR A 82 -0.61 13.26 -4.79
N VAL A 83 -1.30 13.11 -3.67
CA VAL A 83 -0.73 13.35 -2.32
C VAL A 83 -0.09 12.12 -1.70
N THR A 84 -0.34 10.94 -2.26
CA THR A 84 0.20 9.66 -1.78
C THR A 84 0.13 8.60 -2.88
N VAL A 85 0.90 7.52 -2.70
CA VAL A 85 0.84 6.34 -3.57
C VAL A 85 0.52 5.08 -2.76
N GLN A 86 -0.25 4.18 -3.36
CA GLN A 86 -0.55 2.86 -2.81
C GLN A 86 0.08 1.78 -3.69
N ASN A 87 1.31 1.37 -3.35
CA ASN A 87 2.07 0.36 -4.07
C ASN A 87 2.33 -0.89 -3.20
N HIS A 88 2.70 -2.00 -3.84
CA HIS A 88 3.03 -3.24 -3.16
C HIS A 88 4.33 -3.10 -2.37
N TYR A 89 4.29 -3.34 -1.05
CA TYR A 89 5.49 -3.34 -0.23
C TYR A 89 5.31 -4.15 1.05
N ASN A 90 6.24 -5.04 1.33
CA ASN A 90 6.34 -5.81 2.57
C ASN A 90 7.75 -6.41 2.70
N LEU A 91 8.03 -7.13 3.78
CA LEU A 91 9.33 -7.75 4.07
C LEU A 91 9.87 -8.69 2.97
N LEU A 92 9.00 -9.26 2.14
CA LEU A 92 9.33 -10.22 1.07
C LEU A 92 9.31 -9.60 -0.33
N GLU A 93 8.69 -8.43 -0.49
CA GLU A 93 8.55 -7.72 -1.77
C GLU A 93 9.06 -6.29 -1.57
N ARG A 94 10.38 -6.14 -1.58
CA ARG A 94 11.05 -4.89 -1.22
C ARG A 94 11.66 -4.17 -2.40
N ASP A 95 12.24 -4.93 -3.33
CA ASP A 95 13.17 -4.42 -4.32
C ASP A 95 12.55 -3.34 -5.21
N GLU A 96 11.37 -3.60 -5.75
CA GLU A 96 10.68 -2.64 -6.62
C GLU A 96 10.31 -1.36 -5.87
N TYR A 97 9.72 -1.48 -4.68
CA TYR A 97 9.33 -0.31 -3.89
C TYR A 97 10.55 0.52 -3.46
N GLU A 98 11.60 -0.15 -2.96
CA GLU A 98 12.81 0.51 -2.44
C GLU A 98 13.66 1.14 -3.57
N SER A 99 13.72 0.53 -4.77
CA SER A 99 14.52 1.04 -5.90
C SER A 99 13.80 2.05 -6.78
N ASP A 100 12.48 1.96 -6.92
CA ASP A 100 11.68 2.80 -7.81
C ASP A 100 10.81 3.81 -7.05
N SER A 101 9.93 3.33 -6.14
CA SER A 101 8.99 4.21 -5.45
C SER A 101 9.69 5.15 -4.46
N VAL A 102 10.57 4.64 -3.60
CA VAL A 102 11.23 5.44 -2.54
C VAL A 102 11.96 6.69 -3.07
N PRO A 103 12.77 6.63 -4.15
CA PRO A 103 13.39 7.83 -4.71
C PRO A 103 12.36 8.87 -5.17
N ALA A 104 11.29 8.44 -5.84
CA ALA A 104 10.23 9.33 -6.33
C ALA A 104 9.45 9.98 -5.17
N LEU A 105 9.10 9.19 -4.15
CA LEU A 105 8.37 9.69 -2.98
C LEU A 105 9.17 10.76 -2.23
N LYS A 106 10.47 10.55 -2.04
CA LYS A 106 11.36 11.53 -1.41
C LYS A 106 11.47 12.82 -2.21
N GLU A 107 11.60 12.71 -3.53
CA GLU A 107 11.71 13.86 -4.45
C GLU A 107 10.42 14.67 -4.47
N LEU A 108 9.27 14.01 -4.48
CA LEU A 108 7.96 14.64 -4.53
C LEU A 108 7.46 15.11 -3.16
N GLY A 109 8.11 14.70 -2.06
CA GLY A 109 7.70 15.04 -0.70
C GLY A 109 6.39 14.39 -0.27
N ILE A 110 6.08 13.21 -0.82
CA ILE A 110 4.88 12.43 -0.49
C ILE A 110 5.25 11.08 0.13
N GLU A 111 4.29 10.41 0.76
CA GLU A 111 4.49 9.12 1.40
C GLU A 111 3.58 8.05 0.81
N GLY A 112 3.90 6.78 1.04
CA GLY A 112 3.15 5.63 0.57
C GLY A 112 2.19 5.06 1.60
N LEU A 113 1.13 4.44 1.11
CA LEU A 113 0.19 3.62 1.87
C LEU A 113 0.24 2.18 1.32
N PRO A 114 1.29 1.40 1.62
CA PRO A 114 1.51 0.12 0.97
C PRO A 114 0.43 -0.90 1.27
N TYR A 115 0.04 -1.66 0.22
CA TYR A 115 -0.85 -2.80 0.34
C TYR A 115 -0.07 -4.12 0.44
N PHE A 116 -0.75 -5.21 0.80
CA PHE A 116 -0.18 -6.52 1.07
C PHE A 116 0.95 -6.52 2.10
N GLY A 117 0.90 -5.63 3.09
CA GLY A 117 1.88 -5.53 4.17
C GLY A 117 2.15 -6.84 4.93
N LEU A 118 1.19 -7.78 4.91
CA LEU A 118 1.34 -9.14 5.47
C LEU A 118 1.58 -10.21 4.39
N ALA A 119 2.06 -9.86 3.20
CA ALA A 119 2.33 -10.79 2.09
C ALA A 119 1.16 -11.77 1.87
N ARG A 120 -0.05 -11.23 1.65
CA ARG A 120 -1.31 -12.01 1.50
C ARG A 120 -1.63 -12.91 2.71
N GLY A 121 -1.05 -12.61 3.87
CA GLY A 121 -1.19 -13.35 5.11
C GLY A 121 -0.08 -14.37 5.38
N PHE A 122 0.95 -14.47 4.55
CA PHE A 122 2.12 -15.30 4.82
C PHE A 122 2.84 -14.85 6.10
N LEU A 123 3.08 -13.56 6.25
CA LEU A 123 3.77 -12.97 7.40
C LEU A 123 2.94 -12.97 8.71
N SER A 124 1.71 -13.50 8.68
CA SER A 124 0.94 -13.71 9.92
C SER A 124 1.37 -14.95 10.71
N GLY A 125 2.25 -15.78 10.13
CA GLY A 125 2.78 -16.97 10.78
C GLY A 125 1.85 -18.20 10.74
N LYS A 126 0.73 -18.13 10.04
CA LYS A 126 -0.16 -19.30 9.88
C LYS A 126 0.40 -20.36 8.92
N TYR A 127 1.29 -19.98 8.02
CA TYR A 127 1.99 -20.89 7.11
C TYR A 127 3.30 -21.31 7.74
N ARG A 128 3.63 -22.61 7.65
CA ARG A 128 4.87 -23.21 8.17
C ARG A 128 5.38 -24.24 7.17
N GLU A 129 6.70 -24.44 7.15
CA GLU A 129 7.31 -25.45 6.32
C GLU A 129 6.73 -26.84 6.62
N GLY A 130 6.40 -27.59 5.57
CA GLY A 130 5.79 -28.93 5.70
C GLY A 130 4.33 -28.95 6.16
N VAL A 131 3.70 -27.80 6.42
CA VAL A 131 2.30 -27.72 6.88
C VAL A 131 1.40 -27.22 5.75
N SER A 132 0.41 -28.04 5.36
CA SER A 132 -0.64 -27.63 4.42
C SER A 132 -1.69 -26.75 5.13
N VAL A 133 -2.01 -25.60 4.54
CA VAL A 133 -3.03 -24.68 5.06
C VAL A 133 -4.11 -24.49 4.02
N GLU A 134 -5.34 -24.89 4.34
CA GLU A 134 -6.51 -24.57 3.52
C GLU A 134 -6.84 -23.07 3.67
N SER A 135 -6.69 -22.33 2.58
CA SER A 135 -6.97 -20.88 2.57
C SER A 135 -7.37 -20.45 1.17
N VAL A 136 -8.40 -19.59 1.09
CA VAL A 136 -8.82 -18.95 -0.17
C VAL A 136 -7.67 -18.16 -0.83
N ARG A 137 -6.64 -17.77 -0.06
CA ARG A 137 -5.46 -17.05 -0.55
C ARG A 137 -4.24 -17.96 -0.78
N ALA A 138 -4.37 -19.30 -0.65
CA ALA A 138 -3.23 -20.22 -0.75
C ALA A 138 -2.45 -20.07 -2.06
N GLY A 139 -3.13 -19.94 -3.21
CA GLY A 139 -2.47 -19.74 -4.51
C GLY A 139 -1.58 -18.49 -4.61
N GLY A 140 -1.94 -17.42 -3.91
CA GLY A 140 -1.15 -16.17 -3.90
C GLY A 140 0.02 -16.17 -2.91
N VAL A 141 0.12 -17.20 -2.06
CA VAL A 141 1.16 -17.32 -1.03
C VAL A 141 2.29 -18.26 -1.47
N THR A 142 2.03 -19.14 -2.45
CA THR A 142 2.99 -20.17 -2.91
C THR A 142 4.36 -19.60 -3.28
N LYS A 143 4.43 -18.39 -3.84
CA LYS A 143 5.70 -17.74 -4.19
C LYS A 143 6.61 -17.43 -2.99
N TYR A 144 6.05 -17.39 -1.77
CA TYR A 144 6.77 -17.13 -0.53
C TYR A 144 7.17 -18.42 0.22
N THR A 145 6.65 -19.59 -0.19
CA THR A 145 6.96 -20.88 0.45
C THR A 145 8.29 -21.44 -0.05
N ASN A 146 9.37 -20.76 0.31
CA ASN A 146 10.75 -21.07 -0.05
C ASN A 146 11.69 -20.71 1.11
N ASP A 147 12.98 -21.04 0.97
CA ASP A 147 13.99 -20.84 2.02
C ASP A 147 14.04 -19.37 2.51
N HIS A 148 13.92 -18.39 1.60
CA HIS A 148 13.89 -16.98 1.97
C HIS A 148 12.65 -16.64 2.81
N GLY A 149 11.47 -17.06 2.38
CA GLY A 149 10.23 -16.85 3.12
C GLY A 149 10.27 -17.48 4.51
N TRP A 150 10.77 -18.72 4.62
CA TRP A 150 10.92 -19.40 5.91
C TRP A 150 11.93 -18.71 6.82
N ALA A 151 13.05 -18.22 6.27
CA ALA A 151 14.03 -17.43 7.03
C ALA A 151 13.42 -16.13 7.59
N VAL A 152 12.62 -15.43 6.79
CA VAL A 152 11.91 -14.22 7.26
C VAL A 152 10.90 -14.54 8.36
N LEU A 153 10.12 -15.64 8.22
CA LEU A 153 9.21 -16.08 9.29
C LEU A 153 9.97 -16.40 10.60
N ALA A 154 11.12 -17.08 10.52
CA ALA A 154 11.93 -17.37 11.71
C ALA A 154 12.42 -16.11 12.42
N LYS A 155 12.78 -15.06 11.67
CA LYS A 155 13.15 -13.76 12.25
C LYS A 155 11.95 -13.07 12.90
N LEU A 156 10.78 -13.11 12.26
CA LEU A 156 9.55 -12.58 12.84
C LEU A 156 9.15 -13.32 14.11
N ASP A 157 9.26 -14.68 14.16
CA ASP A 157 8.99 -15.47 15.37
C ASP A 157 9.89 -15.02 16.54
N ARG A 158 11.20 -14.81 16.28
CA ARG A 158 12.14 -14.37 17.30
C ARG A 158 11.74 -13.00 17.90
N LEU A 159 11.40 -12.03 17.04
CA LEU A 159 11.02 -10.69 17.51
C LEU A 159 9.61 -10.69 18.13
N ALA A 160 8.67 -11.46 17.59
CA ALA A 160 7.34 -11.61 18.15
C ALA A 160 7.39 -12.17 19.59
N ASN A 161 8.24 -13.18 19.83
CA ASN A 161 8.48 -13.72 21.17
C ASN A 161 9.15 -12.71 22.09
N HIS A 162 10.15 -11.95 21.60
CA HIS A 162 10.84 -10.92 22.38
C HIS A 162 9.89 -9.82 22.85
N HIS A 163 9.03 -9.33 21.95
CA HIS A 163 8.06 -8.29 22.23
C HIS A 163 6.72 -8.81 22.79
N SER A 164 6.52 -10.12 22.90
CA SER A 164 5.27 -10.76 23.35
C SER A 164 4.05 -10.32 22.52
N VAL A 165 4.20 -10.26 21.19
CA VAL A 165 3.16 -9.87 20.23
C VAL A 165 3.07 -10.86 19.06
N SER A 166 2.10 -10.67 18.16
CA SER A 166 1.97 -11.51 16.96
C SER A 166 3.03 -11.17 15.90
N LEU A 167 3.33 -12.13 15.00
CA LEU A 167 4.17 -11.90 13.83
C LEU A 167 3.62 -10.76 12.96
N SER A 168 2.29 -10.69 12.83
CA SER A 168 1.61 -9.61 12.10
C SER A 168 1.96 -8.23 12.66
N ALA A 169 2.01 -8.10 13.99
CA ALA A 169 2.36 -6.83 14.65
C ALA A 169 3.79 -6.41 14.32
N ILE A 170 4.75 -7.34 14.34
CA ILE A 170 6.15 -7.07 13.98
C ILE A 170 6.29 -6.70 12.50
N ALA A 171 5.66 -7.46 11.59
CA ALA A 171 5.71 -7.19 10.15
C ALA A 171 5.13 -5.79 9.81
N LEU A 172 4.02 -5.40 10.43
CA LEU A 172 3.43 -4.08 10.24
C LEU A 172 4.24 -2.98 10.97
N ALA A 173 4.87 -3.26 12.11
CA ALA A 173 5.78 -2.33 12.79
C ALA A 173 6.98 -2.00 11.89
N TRP A 174 7.57 -3.01 11.24
CA TRP A 174 8.66 -2.81 10.28
C TRP A 174 8.24 -1.87 9.13
N LEU A 175 7.04 -2.06 8.55
CA LEU A 175 6.51 -1.18 7.49
C LEU A 175 6.30 0.24 7.99
N ARG A 176 5.65 0.42 9.17
CA ARG A 176 5.38 1.75 9.73
C ARG A 176 6.65 2.56 10.00
N GLN A 177 7.78 1.89 10.21
CA GLN A 177 9.07 2.55 10.47
C GLN A 177 9.90 2.78 9.20
N GLN A 178 9.38 2.49 8.00
CA GLN A 178 10.07 2.87 6.76
C GLN A 178 9.90 4.37 6.49
N PRO A 179 10.96 5.07 6.05
CA PRO A 179 10.97 6.54 5.94
C PRO A 179 9.95 7.16 4.98
N THR A 180 9.40 6.37 4.07
CA THR A 180 8.45 6.82 3.03
C THR A 180 7.08 6.15 3.18
N VAL A 181 6.77 5.60 4.35
CA VAL A 181 5.50 4.95 4.62
C VAL A 181 4.72 5.74 5.65
N ALA A 182 3.60 6.32 5.25
CA ALA A 182 2.67 6.99 6.15
C ALA A 182 1.93 5.98 7.04
N ALA A 183 1.39 4.93 6.43
CA ALA A 183 0.73 3.82 7.13
C ALA A 183 0.58 2.61 6.21
N PRO A 184 0.78 1.37 6.69
CA PRO A 184 0.47 0.17 5.93
C PRO A 184 -1.04 -0.09 5.91
N ILE A 185 -1.54 -0.60 4.77
CA ILE A 185 -2.92 -1.08 4.65
C ILE A 185 -2.97 -2.54 5.05
N ALA A 186 -3.81 -2.87 6.02
CA ALA A 186 -4.04 -4.23 6.46
C ALA A 186 -5.54 -4.49 6.65
N SER A 187 -5.94 -5.75 6.52
CA SER A 187 -7.33 -6.18 6.75
C SER A 187 -7.39 -7.35 7.71
N ALA A 188 -8.41 -7.37 8.54
CA ALA A 188 -8.75 -8.47 9.43
C ALA A 188 -10.12 -9.06 9.03
N ARG A 189 -10.31 -10.37 9.24
CA ARG A 189 -11.58 -11.06 9.01
C ARG A 189 -12.33 -11.32 10.30
N THR A 190 -11.65 -11.23 11.45
CA THR A 190 -12.24 -11.37 12.78
C THR A 190 -11.75 -10.24 13.69
N VAL A 191 -12.45 -10.03 14.80
CA VAL A 191 -12.08 -9.04 15.83
C VAL A 191 -10.73 -9.38 16.47
N GLU A 192 -10.43 -10.67 16.66
CA GLU A 192 -9.17 -11.15 17.21
C GLU A 192 -8.00 -10.76 16.29
N GLN A 193 -8.12 -11.03 14.97
CA GLN A 193 -7.13 -10.59 13.98
C GLN A 193 -6.96 -9.06 13.95
N LEU A 194 -8.06 -8.33 14.08
CA LEU A 194 -7.99 -6.86 14.16
C LEU A 194 -7.18 -6.42 15.39
N ARG A 195 -7.44 -7.01 16.55
CA ARG A 195 -6.67 -6.71 17.77
C ARG A 195 -5.19 -6.98 17.60
N GLU A 196 -4.81 -8.08 16.95
CA GLU A 196 -3.41 -8.43 16.67
C GLU A 196 -2.70 -7.40 15.79
N ILE A 197 -3.33 -6.95 14.70
CA ILE A 197 -2.71 -5.98 13.76
C ILE A 197 -2.73 -4.54 14.26
N MET A 198 -3.59 -4.22 15.25
CA MET A 198 -3.66 -2.89 15.86
C MET A 198 -2.62 -2.69 16.97
N VAL A 199 -1.90 -3.74 17.39
CA VAL A 199 -0.82 -3.61 18.37
C VAL A 199 0.29 -2.74 17.80
N SER A 200 0.69 -1.70 18.54
CA SER A 200 1.80 -0.83 18.18
C SER A 200 3.10 -1.33 18.86
N VAL A 201 4.10 -1.59 18.03
CA VAL A 201 5.45 -1.94 18.45
C VAL A 201 6.43 -0.97 17.82
N THR A 202 7.43 -0.54 18.54
CA THR A 202 8.58 0.19 18.00
C THR A 202 9.78 -0.74 17.99
N LEU A 203 10.31 -1.02 16.80
CA LEU A 203 11.50 -1.84 16.60
C LEU A 203 12.76 -0.98 16.75
N SER A 204 13.80 -1.51 17.38
CA SER A 204 15.09 -0.84 17.43
C SER A 204 15.77 -0.81 16.05
N PRO A 205 16.77 0.06 15.82
CA PRO A 205 17.55 0.04 14.57
C PRO A 205 18.18 -1.32 14.26
N GLU A 206 18.64 -2.04 15.28
CA GLU A 206 19.21 -3.39 15.17
C GLU A 206 18.15 -4.40 14.74
N GLU A 207 16.94 -4.34 15.30
CA GLU A 207 15.81 -5.21 14.93
C GLU A 207 15.33 -4.91 13.49
N MET A 208 15.29 -3.64 13.12
CA MET A 208 14.99 -3.23 11.74
C MET A 208 16.02 -3.79 10.75
N ALA A 209 17.31 -3.72 11.08
CA ALA A 209 18.40 -4.28 10.28
C ALA A 209 18.33 -5.82 10.23
N PHE A 210 18.06 -6.48 11.37
CA PHE A 210 17.91 -7.93 11.46
C PHE A 210 16.82 -8.47 10.53
N LEU A 211 15.70 -7.77 10.42
CA LEU A 211 14.62 -8.18 9.51
C LEU A 211 15.00 -7.98 8.03
N LYS A 212 15.88 -7.02 7.73
CA LYS A 212 16.34 -6.74 6.34
C LYS A 212 17.41 -7.72 5.83
N ALA A 213 18.26 -8.23 6.71
CA ALA A 213 19.32 -9.18 6.38
C ALA A 213 18.76 -10.53 5.96
#